data_58c4221b3d235cb24701a6aba3d18614
#
_entry.id   58c4221b3d235cb24701a6aba3d18614
#
_cell.length_a   1.000
_cell.length_b   1.000
_cell.length_c   1.000
_cell.angle_alpha   90.00
_cell.angle_beta   90.00
_cell.angle_gamma   90.00
#
_symmetry.space_group_name_H-M   'P 1'
#
loop_
_entity.id
_entity.type
_entity.pdbx_description
1 polymer ?
#
loop_
_entity_poly.entity_id
_entity_poly.type
_entity_poly.pdbx_seq_one_letter_code
_entity_poly.pdbx_strand_id
1 'polypeptide(L)'
;DVLGSRGLGDVYKRQDVKYVLSSHYQGTPYDPYAAAAAEKGIYRPIGVNRNDFMALLQMRPDVPEDFRAVEWLAFASNAFNTMLPFYANVDTTPEYLSNTTGDVSTDNFYWASRLLAAMADASYAKSVFHIERYTLSVGAKSNGFINRYDDAQRAEADPAARAALREKANEEIAAMAKAETTDALNKVLFELSSGMKNAYSRSDA
;
A
#
# COMPACT_ATOMS: atom_id res chain seq x y z
N ASP A 1 -23.33 -25.23 5.61
CA ASP A 1 -24.13 -24.12 6.12
C ASP A 1 -23.29 -23.24 7.05
N VAL A 2 -22.36 -22.50 6.48
CA VAL A 2 -21.40 -21.64 7.23
C VAL A 2 -21.92 -20.20 7.37
N LEU A 3 -23.09 -19.91 6.85
CA LEU A 3 -23.68 -18.58 6.83
C LEU A 3 -24.61 -18.27 8.02
N GLY A 4 -24.92 -19.24 8.86
CA GLY A 4 -25.92 -19.10 9.93
C GLY A 4 -25.41 -18.55 11.27
N SER A 5 -24.11 -18.35 11.48
CA SER A 5 -23.56 -17.92 12.80
C SER A 5 -22.81 -16.59 12.75
N ARG A 6 -22.80 -15.89 11.63
CA ARG A 6 -22.24 -14.54 11.58
C ARG A 6 -23.32 -13.56 12.00
N GLY A 7 -23.25 -13.14 13.26
CA GLY A 7 -24.03 -11.99 13.74
C GLY A 7 -23.78 -10.78 12.85
N LEU A 8 -24.62 -9.74 12.96
CA LEU A 8 -24.64 -8.46 12.23
C LEU A 8 -23.34 -7.62 12.31
N GLY A 9 -22.20 -8.25 12.49
CA GLY A 9 -20.88 -7.70 12.42
C GLY A 9 -20.05 -8.54 11.45
N ASP A 10 -20.28 -8.41 10.14
CA ASP A 10 -19.30 -8.87 9.18
C ASP A 10 -17.97 -8.16 9.52
N VAL A 11 -17.00 -8.98 9.94
CA VAL A 11 -15.68 -8.48 10.27
C VAL A 11 -15.10 -7.89 9.00
N TYR A 12 -14.99 -6.57 8.94
CA TYR A 12 -14.33 -5.88 7.83
C TYR A 12 -12.95 -6.48 7.62
N LYS A 13 -12.70 -6.93 6.41
CA LYS A 13 -11.37 -7.36 6.02
C LYS A 13 -10.49 -6.13 5.80
N ARG A 14 -9.18 -6.30 5.92
CA ARG A 14 -8.21 -5.22 5.66
C ARG A 14 -8.42 -4.54 4.30
N GLN A 15 -8.78 -5.34 3.30
CA GLN A 15 -9.11 -4.86 1.96
C GLN A 15 -10.32 -3.93 1.95
N ASP A 16 -11.33 -4.21 2.76
CA ASP A 16 -12.53 -3.37 2.85
C ASP A 16 -12.18 -2.02 3.47
N VAL A 17 -11.36 -2.01 4.53
CA VAL A 17 -10.86 -0.77 5.14
C VAL A 17 -10.03 0.04 4.13
N LYS A 18 -9.10 -0.62 3.42
CA LYS A 18 -8.30 0.01 2.37
C LYS A 18 -9.19 0.58 1.27
N TYR A 19 -10.18 -0.19 0.81
CA TYR A 19 -11.12 0.24 -0.22
C TYR A 19 -11.89 1.50 0.18
N VAL A 20 -12.46 1.52 1.39
CA VAL A 20 -13.20 2.69 1.91
C VAL A 20 -12.30 3.90 2.04
N LEU A 21 -11.11 3.75 2.63
CA LEU A 21 -10.16 4.85 2.83
C LEU A 21 -9.51 5.34 1.52
N SER A 22 -9.59 4.56 0.46
CA SER A 22 -9.12 4.91 -0.89
C SER A 22 -10.25 5.40 -1.80
N SER A 23 -11.49 5.42 -1.32
CA SER A 23 -12.65 5.75 -2.13
C SER A 23 -12.54 7.15 -2.70
N HIS A 24 -12.64 7.24 -4.02
CA HIS A 24 -12.66 8.47 -4.81
C HIS A 24 -13.88 8.51 -5.75
N TYR A 25 -14.97 7.84 -5.36
CA TYR A 25 -16.19 7.68 -6.18
C TYR A 25 -15.96 6.91 -7.48
N GLN A 26 -14.97 6.01 -7.50
CA GLN A 26 -14.63 5.20 -8.67
C GLN A 26 -15.87 4.52 -9.27
N GLY A 27 -16.00 4.63 -10.60
CA GLY A 27 -17.11 4.08 -11.35
C GLY A 27 -18.43 4.87 -11.24
N THR A 28 -18.40 6.07 -10.66
CA THR A 28 -19.56 6.97 -10.56
C THR A 28 -19.34 8.26 -11.35
N PRO A 29 -20.40 9.07 -11.61
CA PRO A 29 -20.25 10.38 -12.24
C PRO A 29 -19.41 11.39 -11.44
N TYR A 30 -19.11 11.11 -10.17
CA TYR A 30 -18.38 11.98 -9.27
C TYR A 30 -16.89 11.66 -9.20
N ASP A 31 -16.42 10.61 -9.88
CA ASP A 31 -15.02 10.18 -9.87
C ASP A 31 -14.11 11.28 -10.46
N PRO A 32 -13.20 11.89 -9.66
CA PRO A 32 -12.33 12.96 -10.15
C PRO A 32 -11.35 12.50 -11.24
N TYR A 33 -11.09 11.20 -11.34
CA TYR A 33 -10.16 10.62 -12.31
C TYR A 33 -10.83 10.16 -13.61
N ALA A 34 -12.15 10.01 -13.62
CA ALA A 34 -12.87 9.61 -14.83
C ALA A 34 -12.95 10.76 -15.81
N ALA A 35 -12.35 10.61 -17.01
CA ALA A 35 -12.30 11.66 -18.03
C ALA A 35 -13.69 12.16 -18.46
N ALA A 36 -14.69 11.26 -18.48
CA ALA A 36 -16.06 11.53 -18.88
C ALA A 36 -17.02 11.86 -17.71
N ALA A 37 -16.53 11.97 -16.48
CA ALA A 37 -17.37 12.25 -15.33
C ALA A 37 -17.90 13.70 -15.39
N ALA A 38 -19.20 13.84 -15.61
CA ALA A 38 -19.85 15.15 -15.75
C ALA A 38 -19.87 15.96 -14.45
N GLU A 39 -19.82 15.26 -13.31
CA GLU A 39 -19.98 15.83 -11.97
C GLU A 39 -18.72 15.67 -11.10
N LYS A 40 -17.55 15.48 -11.75
CA LYS A 40 -16.28 15.36 -11.03
C LYS A 40 -15.98 16.62 -10.23
N GLY A 41 -15.47 16.41 -9.01
CA GLY A 41 -15.06 17.50 -8.12
C GLY A 41 -16.19 18.17 -7.33
N ILE A 42 -17.46 17.74 -7.48
CA ILE A 42 -18.58 18.24 -6.67
C ILE A 42 -18.43 17.78 -5.22
N TYR A 43 -18.01 16.53 -4.99
CA TYR A 43 -17.81 15.99 -3.66
C TYR A 43 -16.33 15.69 -3.41
N ARG A 44 -15.89 15.97 -2.19
CA ARG A 44 -14.55 15.63 -1.74
C ARG A 44 -14.48 14.11 -1.45
N PRO A 45 -13.60 13.35 -2.10
CA PRO A 45 -13.47 11.92 -1.82
C PRO A 45 -12.84 11.66 -0.44
N ILE A 46 -13.08 10.47 0.11
CA ILE A 46 -12.38 9.99 1.32
C ILE A 46 -10.89 9.80 1.01
N GLY A 47 -10.59 9.11 -0.09
CA GLY A 47 -9.25 8.89 -0.60
C GLY A 47 -8.68 10.12 -1.32
N VAL A 48 -8.68 11.27 -0.63
CA VAL A 48 -8.12 12.51 -1.19
C VAL A 48 -6.61 12.38 -1.41
N ASN A 49 -6.11 12.99 -2.48
CA ASN A 49 -4.70 12.91 -2.87
C ASN A 49 -3.69 13.51 -1.86
N ARG A 50 -4.18 14.26 -0.88
CA ARG A 50 -3.35 14.85 0.20
C ARG A 50 -3.21 13.98 1.44
N ASN A 51 -3.78 12.79 1.46
CA ASN A 51 -3.51 11.83 2.53
C ASN A 51 -2.04 11.43 2.46
N ASP A 52 -1.35 11.54 3.58
CA ASP A 52 0.08 11.24 3.67
C ASP A 52 0.37 9.92 4.35
N PHE A 53 -0.59 9.44 5.13
CA PHE A 53 -0.40 8.28 5.99
C PHE A 53 -1.72 7.54 6.22
N MET A 54 -1.64 6.21 6.21
CA MET A 54 -2.72 5.33 6.64
C MET A 54 -2.12 4.20 7.46
N ALA A 55 -2.70 3.94 8.64
CA ALA A 55 -2.36 2.80 9.46
C ALA A 55 -3.62 2.01 9.83
N LEU A 56 -3.50 0.70 9.87
CA LEU A 56 -4.49 -0.22 10.39
C LEU A 56 -3.82 -1.15 11.41
N LEU A 57 -4.22 -1.04 12.68
CA LEU A 57 -3.73 -1.90 13.74
C LEU A 57 -4.60 -3.15 13.80
N GLN A 58 -3.99 -4.30 13.61
CA GLN A 58 -4.66 -5.60 13.63
C GLN A 58 -4.23 -6.41 14.84
N MET A 59 -5.21 -6.76 15.69
CA MET A 59 -5.03 -7.77 16.76
C MET A 59 -5.64 -9.08 16.28
N ARG A 60 -4.85 -10.17 16.35
CA ARG A 60 -5.24 -11.49 15.86
C ARG A 60 -5.44 -12.42 17.06
N PRO A 61 -6.68 -12.61 17.58
CA PRO A 61 -6.95 -13.31 18.84
C PRO A 61 -6.49 -14.77 18.84
N ASP A 62 -6.47 -15.42 17.67
CA ASP A 62 -6.07 -16.82 17.50
C ASP A 62 -4.55 -17.01 17.34
N VAL A 63 -3.78 -15.92 17.45
CA VAL A 63 -2.32 -15.94 17.35
C VAL A 63 -1.71 -15.71 18.74
N PRO A 64 -0.60 -16.39 19.11
CA PRO A 64 0.11 -16.15 20.37
C PRO A 64 0.40 -14.67 20.63
N GLU A 65 0.39 -14.28 21.90
CA GLU A 65 0.40 -12.89 22.33
C GLU A 65 1.61 -12.11 21.82
N ASP A 66 2.75 -12.73 21.78
CA ASP A 66 4.03 -12.12 21.42
C ASP A 66 4.14 -11.69 19.93
N PHE A 67 3.30 -12.26 19.06
CA PHE A 67 3.29 -11.87 17.63
C PHE A 67 1.89 -11.66 17.02
N ARG A 68 0.85 -11.48 17.86
CA ARG A 68 -0.54 -11.25 17.38
C ARG A 68 -0.79 -9.88 16.79
N ALA A 69 -0.01 -8.89 17.21
CA ALA A 69 -0.17 -7.51 16.76
C ALA A 69 0.59 -7.25 15.46
N VAL A 70 -0.13 -6.82 14.44
CA VAL A 70 0.43 -6.41 13.14
C VAL A 70 -0.10 -5.02 12.80
N GLU A 71 0.81 -4.12 12.46
CA GLU A 71 0.47 -2.82 11.90
C GLU A 71 0.55 -2.88 10.37
N TRP A 72 -0.49 -2.41 9.70
CA TRP A 72 -0.55 -2.28 8.26
C TRP A 72 -0.39 -0.81 7.89
N LEU A 73 0.74 -0.48 7.27
CA LEU A 73 1.13 0.89 6.94
C LEU A 73 1.01 1.17 5.45
N ALA A 74 0.61 2.39 5.10
CA ALA A 74 0.74 2.93 3.76
C ALA A 74 1.05 4.42 3.83
N PHE A 75 1.92 4.89 2.95
CA PHE A 75 2.26 6.31 2.81
C PHE A 75 1.70 6.89 1.52
N ALA A 76 1.57 8.21 1.49
CA ALA A 76 1.04 9.00 0.39
C ALA A 76 -0.46 8.76 0.11
N SER A 77 -0.92 9.23 -1.03
CA SER A 77 -2.33 9.16 -1.42
C SER A 77 -2.89 7.74 -1.42
N ASN A 78 -3.99 7.55 -0.69
CA ASN A 78 -4.62 6.25 -0.55
C ASN A 78 -5.13 5.66 -1.87
N ALA A 79 -5.38 6.47 -2.88
CA ALA A 79 -5.77 5.98 -4.21
C ALA A 79 -4.63 5.25 -4.93
N PHE A 80 -3.37 5.53 -4.59
CA PHE A 80 -2.18 5.05 -5.29
C PHE A 80 -1.22 4.24 -4.44
N ASN A 81 -1.45 4.15 -3.13
CA ASN A 81 -0.57 3.43 -2.21
C ASN A 81 -1.02 1.99 -1.97
N THR A 82 -0.16 1.23 -1.30
CA THR A 82 -0.44 -0.13 -0.85
C THR A 82 -0.12 -0.28 0.63
N MET A 83 -0.80 -1.21 1.31
CA MET A 83 -0.58 -1.51 2.72
C MET A 83 0.46 -2.61 2.91
N LEU A 84 1.41 -2.38 3.79
CA LEU A 84 2.47 -3.30 4.19
C LEU A 84 2.29 -3.70 5.65
N PRO A 85 2.35 -5.00 5.97
CA PRO A 85 2.25 -5.46 7.36
C PRO A 85 3.61 -5.44 8.05
N PHE A 86 3.63 -5.00 9.29
CA PHE A 86 4.79 -5.10 10.16
C PHE A 86 4.37 -5.65 11.51
N TYR A 87 5.14 -6.59 12.07
CA TYR A 87 4.95 -7.02 13.45
C TYR A 87 5.24 -5.84 14.36
N ALA A 88 4.32 -5.57 15.30
CA ALA A 88 4.42 -4.39 16.18
C ALA A 88 5.29 -4.61 17.42
N ASN A 89 5.50 -5.88 17.85
CA ASN A 89 6.32 -6.22 19.01
C ASN A 89 7.77 -6.46 18.56
N VAL A 90 8.47 -5.38 18.22
CA VAL A 90 9.85 -5.35 17.72
C VAL A 90 10.60 -4.18 18.34
N ASP A 91 11.93 -4.24 18.35
CA ASP A 91 12.80 -3.19 18.91
C ASP A 91 13.29 -2.22 17.83
N THR A 92 13.27 -2.63 16.56
CA THR A 92 13.80 -1.83 15.44
C THR A 92 12.74 -1.58 14.35
N THR A 93 12.95 -0.50 13.63
CA THR A 93 12.19 -0.18 12.41
C THR A 93 13.12 -0.30 11.20
N PRO A 94 12.74 -1.04 10.15
CA PRO A 94 13.55 -1.15 8.94
C PRO A 94 13.97 0.22 8.39
N GLU A 95 15.21 0.34 7.93
CA GLU A 95 15.78 1.60 7.45
C GLU A 95 14.93 2.24 6.34
N TYR A 96 14.40 1.44 5.43
CA TYR A 96 13.55 1.92 4.34
C TYR A 96 12.30 2.68 4.80
N LEU A 97 11.84 2.46 6.05
CA LEU A 97 10.72 3.17 6.66
C LEU A 97 11.17 4.30 7.58
N SER A 98 12.35 4.19 8.20
CA SER A 98 12.80 5.09 9.27
C SER A 98 13.73 6.21 8.79
N ASN A 99 14.26 6.14 7.55
CA ASN A 99 15.28 7.08 7.03
C ASN A 99 14.68 8.29 6.28
N THR A 100 13.42 8.63 6.50
CA THR A 100 12.77 9.78 5.85
C THR A 100 13.37 11.09 6.35
N THR A 101 13.78 11.93 5.40
CA THR A 101 14.29 13.29 5.64
C THR A 101 13.49 14.31 4.82
N GLY A 102 13.87 15.60 4.90
CA GLY A 102 13.31 16.65 4.03
C GLY A 102 13.71 16.53 2.56
N ASP A 103 14.76 15.74 2.27
CA ASP A 103 15.26 15.56 0.91
C ASP A 103 14.55 14.38 0.23
N VAL A 104 14.12 14.58 -1.01
CA VAL A 104 13.42 13.55 -1.79
C VAL A 104 14.39 12.45 -2.19
N SER A 105 14.05 11.21 -1.87
CA SER A 105 14.81 10.02 -2.27
C SER A 105 13.89 8.82 -2.42
N THR A 106 14.12 8.01 -3.44
CA THR A 106 13.44 6.71 -3.61
C THR A 106 14.01 5.61 -2.70
N ASP A 107 15.08 5.92 -1.95
CA ASP A 107 15.66 5.02 -0.96
C ASP A 107 14.88 4.98 0.38
N ASN A 108 13.79 5.72 0.50
CA ASN A 108 12.83 5.61 1.59
C ASN A 108 11.41 5.43 1.07
N PHE A 109 10.58 4.76 1.86
CA PHE A 109 9.23 4.39 1.46
C PHE A 109 8.29 5.59 1.34
N TYR A 110 8.46 6.61 2.19
CA TYR A 110 7.63 7.80 2.17
C TYR A 110 7.72 8.54 0.83
N TRP A 111 8.96 8.94 0.43
CA TRP A 111 9.14 9.69 -0.81
C TRP A 111 8.92 8.85 -2.06
N ALA A 112 9.30 7.55 -2.04
CA ALA A 112 9.00 6.64 -3.14
C ALA A 112 7.50 6.53 -3.37
N SER A 113 6.69 6.39 -2.32
CA SER A 113 5.22 6.35 -2.40
C SER A 113 4.63 7.68 -2.86
N ARG A 114 5.15 8.82 -2.39
CA ARG A 114 4.69 10.14 -2.83
C ARG A 114 5.01 10.41 -4.29
N LEU A 115 6.19 10.03 -4.74
CA LEU A 115 6.59 10.17 -6.13
C LEU A 115 5.70 9.31 -7.04
N LEU A 116 5.48 8.05 -6.66
CA LEU A 116 4.58 7.15 -7.37
C LEU A 116 3.16 7.73 -7.47
N ALA A 117 2.63 8.24 -6.36
CA ALA A 117 1.30 8.84 -6.32
C ALA A 117 1.21 10.08 -7.22
N ALA A 118 2.19 10.98 -7.17
CA ALA A 118 2.20 12.19 -7.99
C ALA A 118 2.25 11.88 -9.50
N MET A 119 3.07 10.92 -9.90
CA MET A 119 3.16 10.48 -11.29
C MET A 119 1.89 9.77 -11.77
N ALA A 120 1.31 8.91 -10.92
CA ALA A 120 0.09 8.20 -11.25
C ALA A 120 -1.12 9.13 -11.35
N ASP A 121 -1.22 10.13 -10.47
CA ASP A 121 -2.25 11.17 -10.51
C ASP A 121 -2.18 11.96 -11.83
N ALA A 122 -0.98 12.38 -12.25
CA ALA A 122 -0.76 13.13 -13.49
C ALA A 122 -1.11 12.34 -14.76
N SER A 123 -1.12 11.00 -14.69
CA SER A 123 -1.36 10.11 -15.83
C SER A 123 -2.34 8.99 -15.53
N TYR A 124 -3.37 9.26 -14.73
CA TYR A 124 -4.25 8.24 -14.13
C TYR A 124 -4.71 7.18 -15.13
N ALA A 125 -5.28 7.58 -16.26
CA ALA A 125 -5.83 6.63 -17.25
C ALA A 125 -4.82 5.61 -17.78
N LYS A 126 -3.51 5.96 -17.81
CA LYS A 126 -2.42 5.07 -18.22
C LYS A 126 -1.81 4.32 -17.06
N SER A 127 -1.81 4.92 -15.88
CA SER A 127 -1.10 4.44 -14.69
C SER A 127 -1.94 3.52 -13.81
N VAL A 128 -3.28 3.65 -13.82
CA VAL A 128 -4.17 2.92 -12.90
C VAL A 128 -3.95 1.42 -12.92
N PHE A 129 -3.77 0.82 -14.09
CA PHE A 129 -3.51 -0.61 -14.22
C PHE A 129 -2.21 -1.05 -13.51
N HIS A 130 -1.16 -0.23 -13.58
CA HIS A 130 0.10 -0.51 -12.89
C HIS A 130 -0.05 -0.38 -11.38
N ILE A 131 -0.83 0.59 -10.90
CA ILE A 131 -1.15 0.76 -9.48
C ILE A 131 -1.97 -0.42 -8.96
N GLU A 132 -2.97 -0.88 -9.69
CA GLU A 132 -3.76 -2.06 -9.30
C GLU A 132 -2.88 -3.30 -9.20
N ARG A 133 -2.01 -3.55 -10.18
CA ARG A 133 -1.06 -4.68 -10.14
C ARG A 133 -0.08 -4.57 -8.99
N TYR A 134 0.45 -3.38 -8.72
CA TYR A 134 1.31 -3.11 -7.57
C TYR A 134 0.59 -3.47 -6.26
N THR A 135 -0.63 -2.98 -6.07
CA THR A 135 -1.44 -3.25 -4.87
C THR A 135 -1.72 -4.75 -4.69
N LEU A 136 -2.08 -5.44 -5.78
CA LEU A 136 -2.35 -6.89 -5.76
C LEU A 136 -1.08 -7.70 -5.47
N SER A 137 0.04 -7.37 -6.12
CA SER A 137 1.33 -8.04 -5.91
C SER A 137 1.81 -7.91 -4.47
N VAL A 138 1.83 -6.67 -3.95
CA VAL A 138 2.22 -6.41 -2.57
C VAL A 138 1.29 -7.10 -1.59
N GLY A 139 -0.02 -7.05 -1.81
CA GLY A 139 -1.00 -7.72 -0.94
C GLY A 139 -0.80 -9.24 -0.87
N ALA A 140 -0.56 -9.89 -2.01
CA ALA A 140 -0.30 -11.33 -2.08
C ALA A 140 1.01 -11.70 -1.35
N LYS A 141 2.10 -10.97 -1.63
CA LYS A 141 3.41 -11.19 -1.01
C LYS A 141 3.36 -10.93 0.49
N SER A 142 2.71 -9.86 0.93
CA SER A 142 2.51 -9.54 2.34
C SER A 142 1.82 -10.66 3.11
N ASN A 143 0.75 -11.22 2.56
CA ASN A 143 0.09 -12.38 3.16
C ASN A 143 1.02 -13.59 3.24
N GLY A 144 1.81 -13.85 2.20
CA GLY A 144 2.82 -14.91 2.18
C GLY A 144 3.88 -14.74 3.28
N PHE A 145 4.37 -13.52 3.49
CA PHE A 145 5.31 -13.20 4.56
C PHE A 145 4.72 -13.46 5.95
N ILE A 146 3.53 -12.91 6.23
CA ILE A 146 2.88 -13.10 7.54
C ILE A 146 2.64 -14.57 7.82
N ASN A 147 2.09 -15.34 6.86
CA ASN A 147 1.84 -16.77 7.06
C ASN A 147 3.15 -17.53 7.34
N ARG A 148 4.19 -17.32 6.54
CA ARG A 148 5.49 -17.98 6.71
C ARG A 148 6.13 -17.68 8.06
N TYR A 149 6.09 -16.42 8.49
CA TYR A 149 6.71 -16.01 9.75
C TYR A 149 5.84 -16.37 10.97
N ASP A 150 4.52 -16.39 10.84
CA ASP A 150 3.64 -16.93 11.88
C ASP A 150 3.91 -18.43 12.11
N ASP A 151 4.08 -19.21 11.05
CA ASP A 151 4.39 -20.63 11.15
C ASP A 151 5.79 -20.87 11.75
N ALA A 152 6.78 -20.09 11.33
CA ALA A 152 8.13 -20.15 11.91
C ALA A 152 8.13 -19.82 13.41
N GLN A 153 7.40 -18.79 13.83
CA GLN A 153 7.30 -18.39 15.24
C GLN A 153 6.53 -19.40 16.08
N ARG A 154 5.50 -20.06 15.52
CA ARG A 154 4.80 -21.16 16.22
C ARG A 154 5.69 -22.37 16.45
N ALA A 155 6.61 -22.63 15.53
CA ALA A 155 7.55 -23.75 15.63
C ALA A 155 8.74 -23.47 16.58
N GLU A 156 9.01 -22.20 16.87
CA GLU A 156 10.14 -21.78 17.70
C GLU A 156 9.75 -21.72 19.18
N ALA A 157 10.49 -22.40 20.03
CA ALA A 157 10.23 -22.45 21.46
C ALA A 157 10.90 -21.31 22.25
N ASP A 158 12.06 -20.83 21.75
CA ASP A 158 12.82 -19.77 22.41
C ASP A 158 12.20 -18.38 22.13
N PRO A 159 11.79 -17.62 23.17
CA PRO A 159 11.24 -16.28 23.00
C PRO A 159 12.20 -15.27 22.30
N ALA A 160 13.50 -15.39 22.56
CA ALA A 160 14.48 -14.51 21.94
C ALA A 160 14.63 -14.80 20.43
N ALA A 161 14.64 -16.08 20.06
CA ALA A 161 14.63 -16.49 18.66
C ALA A 161 13.35 -16.06 17.95
N ARG A 162 12.17 -16.13 18.60
CA ARG A 162 10.92 -15.58 18.05
C ARG A 162 10.98 -14.08 17.84
N ALA A 163 11.57 -13.32 18.77
CA ALA A 163 11.78 -11.88 18.58
C ALA A 163 12.66 -11.61 17.36
N ALA A 164 13.75 -12.32 17.19
CA ALA A 164 14.62 -12.20 16.02
C ALA A 164 13.90 -12.54 14.70
N LEU A 165 12.95 -13.50 14.71
CA LEU A 165 12.13 -13.81 13.53
C LEU A 165 11.21 -12.65 13.16
N ARG A 166 10.65 -11.90 14.12
CA ARG A 166 9.82 -10.71 13.84
C ARG A 166 10.63 -9.58 13.22
N GLU A 167 11.82 -9.30 13.79
CA GLU A 167 12.74 -8.31 13.23
C GLU A 167 13.10 -8.66 11.78
N LYS A 168 13.47 -9.90 11.54
CA LYS A 168 13.78 -10.41 10.20
C LYS A 168 12.59 -10.33 9.26
N ALA A 169 11.39 -10.63 9.72
CA ALA A 169 10.16 -10.50 8.93
C ALA A 169 9.96 -9.06 8.46
N ASN A 170 10.09 -8.10 9.37
CA ASN A 170 9.92 -6.68 9.06
C ASN A 170 10.97 -6.20 8.04
N GLU A 171 12.23 -6.62 8.16
CA GLU A 171 13.28 -6.31 7.20
C GLU A 171 12.99 -6.90 5.81
N GLU A 172 12.57 -8.16 5.72
CA GLU A 172 12.25 -8.80 4.45
C GLU A 172 11.00 -8.17 3.79
N ILE A 173 10.00 -7.78 4.59
CA ILE A 173 8.82 -7.04 4.10
C ILE A 173 9.23 -5.66 3.57
N ALA A 174 10.11 -4.94 4.26
CA ALA A 174 10.63 -3.66 3.78
C ALA A 174 11.44 -3.79 2.48
N ALA A 175 12.26 -4.83 2.37
CA ALA A 175 13.00 -5.13 1.15
C ALA A 175 12.07 -5.47 -0.04
N MET A 176 11.02 -6.26 0.21
CA MET A 176 9.97 -6.54 -0.77
C MET A 176 9.24 -5.26 -1.18
N ALA A 177 8.89 -4.40 -0.22
CA ALA A 177 8.24 -3.13 -0.50
C ALA A 177 9.09 -2.23 -1.40
N LYS A 178 10.41 -2.13 -1.14
CA LYS A 178 11.35 -1.36 -1.97
C LYS A 178 11.37 -1.88 -3.40
N ALA A 179 11.46 -3.19 -3.58
CA ALA A 179 11.48 -3.81 -4.90
C ALA A 179 10.17 -3.57 -5.68
N GLU A 180 9.02 -3.79 -5.05
CA GLU A 180 7.71 -3.62 -5.69
C GLU A 180 7.42 -2.14 -6.01
N THR A 181 7.75 -1.23 -5.09
CA THR A 181 7.56 0.21 -5.31
C THR A 181 8.46 0.71 -6.44
N THR A 182 9.71 0.24 -6.50
CA THR A 182 10.64 0.57 -7.60
C THR A 182 10.11 0.06 -8.94
N ASP A 183 9.58 -1.16 -9.00
CA ASP A 183 8.99 -1.71 -10.22
C ASP A 183 7.76 -0.89 -10.67
N ALA A 184 6.90 -0.50 -9.72
CA ALA A 184 5.75 0.36 -10.01
C ALA A 184 6.18 1.75 -10.51
N LEU A 185 7.17 2.37 -9.86
CA LEU A 185 7.77 3.65 -10.28
C LEU A 185 8.29 3.59 -11.71
N ASN A 186 9.03 2.54 -12.07
CA ASN A 186 9.58 2.35 -13.41
C ASN A 186 8.46 2.30 -14.46
N LYS A 187 7.39 1.54 -14.19
CA LYS A 187 6.26 1.38 -15.11
C LYS A 187 5.46 2.66 -15.28
N VAL A 188 5.14 3.34 -14.17
CA VAL A 188 4.38 4.60 -14.21
C VAL A 188 5.21 5.72 -14.87
N LEU A 189 6.52 5.80 -14.58
CA LEU A 189 7.40 6.76 -15.22
C LEU A 189 7.53 6.50 -16.74
N PHE A 190 7.58 5.23 -17.16
CA PHE A 190 7.57 4.87 -18.57
C PHE A 190 6.33 5.40 -19.27
N GLU A 191 5.13 5.17 -18.71
CA GLU A 191 3.87 5.68 -19.26
C GLU A 191 3.83 7.22 -19.35
N LEU A 192 4.30 7.87 -18.28
CA LEU A 192 4.31 9.33 -18.22
C LEU A 192 5.31 9.92 -19.22
N SER A 193 6.53 9.37 -19.27
CA SER A 193 7.59 9.85 -20.17
C SER A 193 7.28 9.62 -21.64
N SER A 194 6.61 8.51 -21.96
CA SER A 194 6.13 8.22 -23.32
C SER A 194 5.03 9.18 -23.79
N GLY A 195 4.36 9.86 -22.85
CA GLY A 195 3.36 10.88 -23.16
C GLY A 195 3.89 12.30 -23.18
N MET A 196 5.19 12.51 -22.95
CA MET A 196 5.80 13.84 -22.97
C MET A 196 5.76 14.43 -24.39
N LYS A 197 5.42 15.73 -24.47
CA LYS A 197 5.36 16.49 -25.70
C LYS A 197 6.22 17.74 -25.60
N ASN A 198 6.89 18.08 -26.67
CA ASN A 198 7.66 19.32 -26.77
C ASN A 198 6.83 20.50 -27.33
N ALA A 199 5.56 20.27 -27.60
CA ALA A 199 4.63 21.22 -28.24
C ALA A 199 5.07 21.66 -29.63
N TYR A 200 5.93 20.90 -30.33
CA TYR A 200 6.33 21.19 -31.70
C TYR A 200 5.34 20.56 -32.68
N SER A 201 4.60 21.38 -33.39
CA SER A 201 3.43 20.99 -34.19
C SER A 201 3.65 19.89 -35.24
N ARG A 202 4.91 19.70 -35.69
CA ARG A 202 5.26 18.64 -36.66
C ARG A 202 5.67 17.30 -36.02
N SER A 203 6.09 17.31 -34.76
CA SER A 203 6.54 16.10 -34.07
C SER A 203 5.54 15.54 -33.08
N ASP A 204 4.60 16.38 -32.61
CA ASP A 204 3.66 16.03 -31.54
C ASP A 204 2.21 15.92 -32.03
N ALA A 205 2.01 15.89 -33.33
CA ALA A 205 0.69 15.82 -33.98
C ALA A 205 0.13 14.40 -34.03
#